data_fdbc82ee06176bfb39461b9e28d44b27
#
_entry.id   fdbc82ee06176bfb39461b9e28d44b27
#
_cell.length_a   1.000
_cell.length_b   1.000
_cell.length_c   1.000
_cell.angle_alpha   90.00
_cell.angle_beta   90.00
_cell.angle_gamma   90.00
#
_symmetry.space_group_name_H-M   'P 1'
#
loop_
_entity.id
_entity.type
_entity.pdbx_description
1 polymer ?
#
loop_
_entity_poly.entity_id
_entity_poly.type
_entity_poly.pdbx_seq_one_letter_code
_entity_poly.pdbx_strand_id
1 'polypeptide(L)'
;MSLFLGPIHTWLYDKVKFQDSLTRAIANMALEKGYATEEIKTLDTSLATLEEGNFEEIVNGSIHEWLLERVGLVELRLAYVLSSILKEDASHIDEIEKVAYEFGAKQACEPGVSVRFAYNYLDDKLINGMPCDRVIDLVSENAKRIVFEQYEDVHAQYLDVFECEHEAYYKVRFALIKGLLSKSGIEFRVLDSHKYELVCLEG
;
A
#
# COMPACT_ATOMS: atom_id res chain seq x y z
N MET A 1 -14.31 -2.92 29.46
CA MET A 1 -13.26 -1.88 29.36
C MET A 1 -13.64 -0.98 28.19
N SER A 2 -13.72 0.34 28.39
CA SER A 2 -13.97 1.26 27.29
C SER A 2 -12.77 1.22 26.36
N LEU A 3 -13.00 0.82 25.10
CA LEU A 3 -11.99 0.88 24.04
C LEU A 3 -11.66 2.35 23.80
N PHE A 4 -10.51 2.82 24.27
CA PHE A 4 -10.05 4.17 23.95
C PHE A 4 -9.48 4.16 22.53
N LEU A 5 -10.35 4.42 21.57
CA LEU A 5 -9.98 4.57 20.17
C LEU A 5 -9.31 5.94 19.97
N GLY A 6 -7.99 5.94 19.87
CA GLY A 6 -7.25 7.17 19.54
C GLY A 6 -7.19 7.40 18.02
N PRO A 7 -6.92 8.65 17.56
CA PRO A 7 -6.82 8.99 16.15
C PRO A 7 -5.86 8.10 15.33
N ILE A 8 -4.80 7.60 15.96
CA ILE A 8 -3.81 6.72 15.34
C ILE A 8 -4.39 5.38 14.90
N HIS A 9 -5.40 4.85 15.61
CA HIS A 9 -6.03 3.59 15.26
C HIS A 9 -6.92 3.73 14.02
N THR A 10 -7.69 4.82 13.95
CA THR A 10 -8.49 5.16 12.77
C THR A 10 -7.60 5.42 11.56
N TRP A 11 -6.52 6.17 11.75
CA TRP A 11 -5.53 6.44 10.72
C TRP A 11 -4.91 5.15 10.13
N LEU A 12 -4.52 4.19 10.99
CA LEU A 12 -4.01 2.91 10.51
C LEU A 12 -5.10 2.10 9.78
N TYR A 13 -6.32 2.08 10.30
CA TYR A 13 -7.41 1.37 9.64
C TYR A 13 -7.79 1.98 8.28
N ASP A 14 -7.65 3.30 8.11
CA ASP A 14 -7.83 3.95 6.81
C ASP A 14 -6.79 3.50 5.78
N LYS A 15 -5.52 3.28 6.19
CA LYS A 15 -4.50 2.66 5.32
C LYS A 15 -4.87 1.22 4.95
N VAL A 16 -5.38 0.44 5.90
CA VAL A 16 -5.85 -0.93 5.66
C VAL A 16 -6.94 -0.95 4.59
N LYS A 17 -7.96 -0.09 4.71
CA LYS A 17 -9.03 0.05 3.72
C LYS A 17 -8.50 0.51 2.35
N PHE A 18 -7.54 1.41 2.35
CA PHE A 18 -6.91 1.90 1.12
C PHE A 18 -6.18 0.78 0.38
N GLN A 19 -5.41 -0.05 1.07
CA GLN A 19 -4.72 -1.19 0.46
C GLN A 19 -5.70 -2.26 -0.03
N ASP A 20 -6.76 -2.60 0.73
CA ASP A 20 -7.79 -3.53 0.24
C ASP A 20 -8.48 -3.01 -1.02
N SER A 21 -8.73 -1.70 -1.10
CA SER A 21 -9.31 -1.06 -2.29
C SER A 21 -8.39 -1.16 -3.52
N LEU A 22 -7.07 -1.01 -3.34
CA LEU A 22 -6.09 -1.27 -4.40
C LEU A 22 -6.12 -2.73 -4.83
N THR A 23 -6.10 -3.66 -3.87
CA THR A 23 -6.17 -5.10 -4.15
C THR A 23 -7.41 -5.46 -4.97
N ARG A 24 -8.57 -4.92 -4.61
CA ARG A 24 -9.83 -5.10 -5.37
C ARG A 24 -9.76 -4.49 -6.77
N ALA A 25 -9.11 -3.34 -6.95
CA ALA A 25 -8.94 -2.74 -8.28
C ALA A 25 -8.09 -3.64 -9.20
N ILE A 26 -7.01 -4.23 -8.67
CA ILE A 26 -6.17 -5.19 -9.41
C ILE A 26 -6.94 -6.48 -9.71
N ALA A 27 -7.65 -7.02 -8.71
CA ALA A 27 -8.46 -8.23 -8.88
C ALA A 27 -9.57 -8.04 -9.95
N ASN A 28 -10.24 -6.90 -9.96
CA ASN A 28 -11.27 -6.58 -10.96
C ASN A 28 -10.66 -6.51 -12.37
N MET A 29 -9.51 -5.86 -12.55
CA MET A 29 -8.80 -5.84 -13.83
C MET A 29 -8.44 -7.26 -14.28
N ALA A 30 -7.94 -8.09 -13.37
CA ALA A 30 -7.60 -9.48 -13.68
C ALA A 30 -8.83 -10.28 -14.17
N LEU A 31 -9.99 -10.12 -13.51
CA LEU A 31 -11.25 -10.75 -13.95
C LEU A 31 -11.70 -10.24 -15.31
N GLU A 32 -11.63 -8.93 -15.57
CA GLU A 32 -12.00 -8.32 -16.86
C GLU A 32 -11.14 -8.84 -18.01
N LYS A 33 -9.85 -9.13 -17.72
CA LYS A 33 -8.89 -9.63 -18.71
C LYS A 33 -8.81 -11.15 -18.79
N GLY A 34 -9.40 -11.85 -17.84
CA GLY A 34 -9.38 -13.30 -17.78
C GLY A 34 -8.11 -13.89 -17.15
N TYR A 35 -7.34 -13.08 -16.35
CA TYR A 35 -6.13 -13.52 -15.68
C TYR A 35 -6.44 -14.20 -14.35
N ALA A 36 -5.85 -15.37 -14.12
CA ALA A 36 -5.98 -16.16 -12.89
C ALA A 36 -7.43 -16.20 -12.36
N THR A 37 -8.39 -16.35 -13.28
CA THR A 37 -9.82 -16.10 -13.03
C THR A 37 -10.36 -16.95 -11.88
N GLU A 38 -9.94 -18.21 -11.76
CA GLU A 38 -10.47 -19.11 -10.72
C GLU A 38 -9.91 -18.73 -9.35
N GLU A 39 -8.63 -18.40 -9.25
CA GLU A 39 -7.97 -17.94 -8.04
C GLU A 39 -8.58 -16.61 -7.57
N ILE A 40 -8.76 -15.65 -8.49
CA ILE A 40 -9.30 -14.32 -8.16
C ILE A 40 -10.76 -14.41 -7.69
N LYS A 41 -11.58 -15.27 -8.30
CA LYS A 41 -12.97 -15.50 -7.84
C LYS A 41 -13.05 -16.07 -6.42
N THR A 42 -12.03 -16.81 -6.00
CA THR A 42 -11.99 -17.41 -4.65
C THR A 42 -11.34 -16.50 -3.60
N LEU A 43 -10.86 -15.31 -3.98
CA LEU A 43 -10.18 -14.38 -3.06
C LEU A 43 -10.94 -14.19 -1.73
N ASP A 44 -12.23 -13.86 -1.80
CA ASP A 44 -13.05 -13.55 -0.62
C ASP A 44 -13.49 -14.83 0.16
N THR A 45 -13.32 -16.01 -0.42
CA THR A 45 -13.56 -17.29 0.25
C THR A 45 -12.29 -17.92 0.80
N SER A 46 -11.15 -17.65 0.16
CA SER A 46 -9.82 -18.13 0.57
C SER A 46 -9.21 -17.27 1.67
N LEU A 47 -9.44 -15.96 1.59
CA LEU A 47 -9.00 -14.96 2.56
C LEU A 47 -10.22 -14.10 2.94
N ALA A 48 -10.46 -13.91 4.24
CA ALA A 48 -11.56 -13.10 4.73
C ALA A 48 -11.61 -11.71 4.10
N THR A 49 -12.78 -11.09 4.06
CA THR A 49 -12.96 -9.68 3.69
C THR A 49 -12.82 -8.78 4.90
N LEU A 50 -12.54 -7.51 4.69
CA LEU A 50 -12.66 -6.52 5.76
C LEU A 50 -14.13 -6.38 6.16
N GLU A 51 -14.36 -6.20 7.45
CA GLU A 51 -15.69 -5.93 7.99
C GLU A 51 -16.21 -4.58 7.48
N GLU A 52 -17.50 -4.56 7.10
CA GLU A 52 -18.20 -3.32 6.78
C GLU A 52 -18.78 -2.73 8.06
N GLY A 53 -18.72 -1.40 8.20
CA GLY A 53 -19.32 -0.70 9.33
C GLY A 53 -18.46 0.44 9.87
N ASN A 54 -18.96 1.04 10.95
CA ASN A 54 -18.21 2.06 11.68
C ASN A 54 -17.07 1.41 12.46
N PHE A 55 -15.88 1.99 12.40
CA PHE A 55 -14.69 1.47 13.06
C PHE A 55 -14.91 1.16 14.56
N GLU A 56 -15.63 2.04 15.27
CA GLU A 56 -15.94 1.84 16.69
C GLU A 56 -16.83 0.63 16.98
N GLU A 57 -17.64 0.20 16.00
CA GLU A 57 -18.60 -0.89 16.11
C GLU A 57 -18.01 -2.23 15.72
N ILE A 58 -17.06 -2.24 14.77
CA ILE A 58 -16.47 -3.47 14.24
C ILE A 58 -15.26 -3.96 15.03
N VAL A 59 -14.60 -3.07 15.80
CA VAL A 59 -13.45 -3.46 16.64
C VAL A 59 -13.92 -4.37 17.77
N ASN A 60 -13.31 -5.54 17.88
CA ASN A 60 -13.58 -6.50 18.93
C ASN A 60 -12.30 -6.90 19.67
N GLY A 61 -12.33 -6.92 20.99
CA GLY A 61 -11.20 -7.32 21.83
C GLY A 61 -10.11 -6.25 21.96
N SER A 62 -8.85 -6.65 21.84
CA SER A 62 -7.70 -5.76 21.87
C SER A 62 -7.58 -5.02 20.54
N ILE A 63 -7.65 -3.69 20.56
CA ILE A 63 -7.56 -2.88 19.33
C ILE A 63 -6.24 -3.08 18.58
N HIS A 64 -5.13 -3.25 19.30
CA HIS A 64 -3.82 -3.47 18.67
C HIS A 64 -3.75 -4.83 17.96
N GLU A 65 -4.23 -5.90 18.61
CA GLU A 65 -4.29 -7.24 18.00
C GLU A 65 -5.24 -7.24 16.80
N TRP A 66 -6.41 -6.62 16.96
CA TRP A 66 -7.39 -6.52 15.87
C TRP A 66 -6.81 -5.77 14.65
N LEU A 67 -6.12 -4.64 14.87
CA LEU A 67 -5.49 -3.90 13.78
C LEU A 67 -4.33 -4.67 13.14
N LEU A 68 -3.51 -5.37 13.94
CA LEU A 68 -2.43 -6.21 13.42
C LEU A 68 -2.97 -7.32 12.51
N GLU A 69 -4.08 -7.97 12.91
CA GLU A 69 -4.75 -8.96 12.08
C GLU A 69 -5.26 -8.36 10.75
N ARG A 70 -5.80 -7.11 10.77
CA ARG A 70 -6.30 -6.44 9.55
C ARG A 70 -5.17 -5.99 8.63
N VAL A 71 -4.06 -5.51 9.18
CA VAL A 71 -2.83 -5.25 8.40
C VAL A 71 -2.37 -6.54 7.73
N GLY A 72 -2.21 -7.64 8.49
CA GLY A 72 -1.81 -8.93 7.92
C GLY A 72 -2.79 -9.44 6.85
N LEU A 73 -4.08 -9.28 7.08
CA LEU A 73 -5.11 -9.70 6.12
C LEU A 73 -4.96 -9.01 4.77
N VAL A 74 -4.84 -7.67 4.74
CA VAL A 74 -4.74 -6.94 3.45
C VAL A 74 -3.40 -7.14 2.76
N GLU A 75 -2.32 -7.36 3.51
CA GLU A 75 -1.02 -7.76 2.95
C GLU A 75 -1.13 -9.14 2.27
N LEU A 76 -1.70 -10.13 2.95
CA LEU A 76 -1.92 -11.47 2.39
C LEU A 76 -2.84 -11.44 1.16
N ARG A 77 -3.89 -10.64 1.17
CA ARG A 77 -4.81 -10.48 0.04
C ARG A 77 -4.11 -9.91 -1.19
N LEU A 78 -3.29 -8.87 -1.00
CA LEU A 78 -2.50 -8.30 -2.10
C LEU A 78 -1.47 -9.31 -2.62
N ALA A 79 -0.72 -9.97 -1.74
CA ALA A 79 0.25 -11.01 -2.11
C ALA A 79 -0.40 -12.15 -2.90
N TYR A 80 -1.58 -12.62 -2.45
CA TYR A 80 -2.35 -13.66 -3.14
C TYR A 80 -2.73 -13.24 -4.57
N VAL A 81 -3.29 -12.05 -4.74
CA VAL A 81 -3.72 -11.53 -6.06
C VAL A 81 -2.52 -11.38 -6.99
N LEU A 82 -1.42 -10.75 -6.53
CA LEU A 82 -0.21 -10.58 -7.32
C LEU A 82 0.39 -11.92 -7.72
N SER A 83 0.56 -12.83 -6.77
CA SER A 83 1.11 -14.16 -7.01
C SER A 83 0.26 -14.95 -8.00
N SER A 84 -1.07 -14.94 -7.85
CA SER A 84 -1.98 -15.67 -8.76
C SER A 84 -1.84 -15.19 -10.20
N ILE A 85 -1.85 -13.88 -10.42
CA ILE A 85 -1.76 -13.29 -11.77
C ILE A 85 -0.36 -13.54 -12.38
N LEU A 86 0.71 -13.34 -11.61
CA LEU A 86 2.08 -13.41 -12.12
C LEU A 86 2.60 -14.86 -12.29
N LYS A 87 2.04 -15.82 -11.55
CA LYS A 87 2.30 -17.24 -11.79
C LYS A 87 1.71 -17.74 -13.12
N GLU A 88 0.61 -17.15 -13.57
CA GLU A 88 0.05 -17.44 -14.90
C GLU A 88 0.94 -16.87 -16.01
N ASP A 89 1.28 -15.57 -15.94
CA ASP A 89 2.21 -14.90 -16.85
C ASP A 89 2.85 -13.68 -16.16
N ALA A 90 4.17 -13.72 -16.00
CA ALA A 90 4.93 -12.64 -15.38
C ALA A 90 4.84 -11.30 -16.14
N SER A 91 4.52 -11.31 -17.45
CA SER A 91 4.36 -10.08 -18.23
C SER A 91 3.13 -9.25 -17.85
N HIS A 92 2.17 -9.82 -17.11
CA HIS A 92 1.02 -9.10 -16.59
C HIS A 92 1.38 -8.01 -15.57
N ILE A 93 2.64 -7.97 -15.11
CA ILE A 93 3.12 -6.94 -14.18
C ILE A 93 2.89 -5.52 -14.72
N ASP A 94 3.08 -5.27 -16.01
CA ASP A 94 2.92 -3.96 -16.63
C ASP A 94 1.48 -3.42 -16.49
N GLU A 95 0.50 -4.30 -16.58
CA GLU A 95 -0.91 -3.94 -16.42
C GLU A 95 -1.29 -3.73 -14.95
N ILE A 96 -0.72 -4.53 -14.06
CA ILE A 96 -0.89 -4.35 -12.61
C ILE A 96 -0.30 -2.98 -12.18
N GLU A 97 0.91 -2.64 -12.63
CA GLU A 97 1.53 -1.34 -12.39
C GLU A 97 0.67 -0.20 -12.91
N LYS A 98 0.10 -0.35 -14.11
CA LYS A 98 -0.82 0.63 -14.69
C LYS A 98 -2.05 0.85 -13.81
N VAL A 99 -2.69 -0.23 -13.34
CA VAL A 99 -3.85 -0.14 -12.42
C VAL A 99 -3.46 0.55 -11.12
N ALA A 100 -2.32 0.20 -10.54
CA ALA A 100 -1.83 0.81 -9.30
C ALA A 100 -1.55 2.30 -9.48
N TYR A 101 -0.93 2.71 -10.59
CA TYR A 101 -0.71 4.11 -10.94
C TYR A 101 -2.04 4.86 -11.09
N GLU A 102 -2.97 4.34 -11.89
CA GLU A 102 -4.28 4.96 -12.13
C GLU A 102 -5.11 5.06 -10.84
N PHE A 103 -5.03 4.05 -9.97
CA PHE A 103 -5.67 4.07 -8.66
C PHE A 103 -5.10 5.21 -7.78
N GLY A 104 -3.78 5.35 -7.73
CA GLY A 104 -3.12 6.46 -7.04
C GLY A 104 -3.46 7.83 -7.66
N ALA A 105 -3.46 7.94 -8.99
CA ALA A 105 -3.73 9.19 -9.70
C ALA A 105 -5.14 9.75 -9.48
N LYS A 106 -6.13 8.90 -9.24
CA LYS A 106 -7.48 9.32 -8.83
C LYS A 106 -7.51 10.01 -7.47
N GLN A 107 -6.52 9.74 -6.64
CA GLN A 107 -6.34 10.29 -5.29
C GLN A 107 -5.02 11.07 -5.19
N ALA A 108 -4.54 11.64 -6.29
CA ALA A 108 -3.31 12.40 -6.28
C ALA A 108 -3.41 13.62 -5.36
N CYS A 109 -2.33 13.90 -4.61
CA CYS A 109 -2.24 15.13 -3.83
C CYS A 109 -2.23 16.37 -4.75
N GLU A 110 -2.68 17.51 -4.20
CA GLU A 110 -2.88 18.74 -4.95
C GLU A 110 -1.57 19.30 -5.52
N PRO A 111 -1.65 20.09 -6.63
CA PRO A 111 -0.49 20.76 -7.18
C PRO A 111 0.12 21.78 -6.20
N GLY A 112 1.45 21.91 -6.24
CA GLY A 112 2.17 22.95 -5.50
C GLY A 112 2.32 22.69 -4.00
N VAL A 113 2.04 21.48 -3.53
CA VAL A 113 2.30 21.10 -2.14
C VAL A 113 3.80 21.04 -1.85
N SER A 114 4.19 21.24 -0.59
CA SER A 114 5.58 21.06 -0.18
C SER A 114 6.00 19.57 -0.19
N VAL A 115 7.29 19.30 -0.29
CA VAL A 115 7.85 17.94 -0.21
C VAL A 115 7.48 17.29 1.12
N ARG A 116 7.47 18.05 2.22
CA ARG A 116 7.05 17.55 3.53
C ARG A 116 5.57 17.14 3.55
N PHE A 117 4.71 17.93 2.93
CA PHE A 117 3.30 17.56 2.81
C PHE A 117 3.14 16.26 2.00
N ALA A 118 3.84 16.16 0.86
CA ALA A 118 3.79 14.95 0.02
C ALA A 118 4.29 13.70 0.76
N TYR A 119 5.36 13.83 1.55
CA TYR A 119 5.86 12.75 2.39
C TYR A 119 4.81 12.29 3.40
N ASN A 120 4.21 13.23 4.15
CA ASN A 120 3.16 12.91 5.12
C ASN A 120 1.93 12.31 4.43
N TYR A 121 1.57 12.82 3.23
CA TYR A 121 0.46 12.29 2.44
C TYR A 121 0.69 10.83 2.03
N LEU A 122 1.90 10.48 1.62
CA LEU A 122 2.26 9.07 1.34
C LEU A 122 2.19 8.24 2.62
N ASP A 123 2.68 8.76 3.75
CA ASP A 123 2.58 8.08 5.02
C ASP A 123 1.12 7.87 5.46
N ASP A 124 0.21 8.80 5.16
CA ASP A 124 -1.23 8.65 5.42
C ASP A 124 -1.91 7.57 4.57
N LYS A 125 -1.28 7.12 3.48
CA LYS A 125 -1.87 6.15 2.54
C LYS A 125 -1.24 4.76 2.63
N LEU A 126 0.07 4.70 2.82
CA LEU A 126 0.83 3.46 2.68
C LEU A 126 0.99 2.73 4.01
N ILE A 127 0.74 1.42 4.02
CA ILE A 127 1.08 0.56 5.14
C ILE A 127 2.61 0.40 5.18
N ASN A 128 3.19 0.58 6.37
CA ASN A 128 4.59 0.35 6.70
C ASN A 128 4.69 -0.40 8.05
N GLY A 129 3.93 -1.48 8.19
CA GLY A 129 3.77 -2.19 9.46
C GLY A 129 2.88 -1.44 10.46
N MET A 130 3.02 -1.76 11.73
CA MET A 130 2.36 -1.05 12.82
C MET A 130 3.11 0.26 13.14
N PRO A 131 2.44 1.31 13.62
CA PRO A 131 3.09 2.59 13.94
C PRO A 131 4.23 2.48 14.97
N CYS A 132 4.24 1.44 15.79
CA CYS A 132 5.31 1.15 16.76
C CYS A 132 6.56 0.53 16.14
N ASP A 133 6.48 -0.04 14.94
CA ASP A 133 7.61 -0.73 14.30
C ASP A 133 8.69 0.26 13.84
N ARG A 134 8.29 1.50 13.48
CA ARG A 134 9.18 2.60 13.10
C ARG A 134 10.21 2.21 12.03
N VAL A 135 9.75 1.49 11.01
CA VAL A 135 10.63 0.92 9.97
C VAL A 135 11.15 1.93 8.95
N ILE A 136 10.71 3.18 9.02
CA ILE A 136 11.14 4.25 8.11
C ILE A 136 11.76 5.40 8.91
N ASP A 137 12.97 5.79 8.51
CA ASP A 137 13.69 6.94 9.05
C ASP A 137 13.93 8.02 7.99
N LEU A 138 13.87 9.28 8.42
CA LEU A 138 14.29 10.41 7.61
C LEU A 138 15.80 10.57 7.65
N VAL A 139 16.45 10.41 6.50
CA VAL A 139 17.92 10.55 6.36
C VAL A 139 18.31 12.01 6.21
N SER A 140 17.57 12.77 5.40
CA SER A 140 17.80 14.22 5.22
C SER A 140 16.56 14.90 4.69
N GLU A 141 16.42 16.19 5.00
CA GLU A 141 15.31 17.02 4.57
C GLU A 141 15.75 18.47 4.33
N ASN A 142 15.20 19.06 3.28
CA ASN A 142 15.20 20.50 3.04
C ASN A 142 13.91 20.91 2.30
N ALA A 143 13.76 22.20 1.95
CA ALA A 143 12.53 22.73 1.34
C ALA A 143 12.15 22.06 -0.01
N LYS A 144 13.12 21.48 -0.73
CA LYS A 144 12.91 20.90 -2.06
C LYS A 144 13.10 19.38 -2.13
N ARG A 145 13.58 18.75 -1.04
CA ARG A 145 14.00 17.36 -1.06
C ARG A 145 13.83 16.69 0.30
N ILE A 146 13.32 15.47 0.30
CA ILE A 146 13.33 14.55 1.44
C ILE A 146 13.95 13.24 0.99
N VAL A 147 14.90 12.73 1.79
CA VAL A 147 15.44 11.38 1.63
C VAL A 147 15.05 10.57 2.86
N PHE A 148 14.49 9.39 2.64
CA PHE A 148 14.10 8.47 3.70
C PHE A 148 14.54 7.04 3.37
N GLU A 149 14.67 6.22 4.39
CA GLU A 149 15.17 4.86 4.29
C GLU A 149 14.26 3.91 5.07
N GLN A 150 13.95 2.78 4.47
CA GLN A 150 13.26 1.67 5.12
C GLN A 150 14.29 0.62 5.47
N TYR A 151 14.52 0.35 6.76
CA TYR A 151 15.55 -0.58 7.20
C TYR A 151 15.05 -1.98 7.54
N GLU A 152 13.75 -2.21 7.48
CA GLU A 152 13.15 -3.52 7.65
C GLU A 152 12.04 -3.73 6.62
N ASP A 153 12.04 -4.87 5.94
CA ASP A 153 10.96 -5.26 5.03
C ASP A 153 9.84 -5.98 5.81
N VAL A 154 8.89 -5.19 6.29
CA VAL A 154 7.73 -5.70 7.03
C VAL A 154 6.73 -6.43 6.14
N HIS A 155 6.86 -6.34 4.81
CA HIS A 155 5.96 -6.96 3.84
C HIS A 155 6.40 -8.40 3.51
N ALA A 156 7.70 -8.68 3.56
CA ALA A 156 8.31 -9.95 3.14
C ALA A 156 7.58 -11.18 3.69
N GLN A 157 7.27 -11.19 4.98
CA GLN A 157 6.61 -12.31 5.65
C GLN A 157 5.25 -12.69 5.04
N TYR A 158 4.52 -11.71 4.47
CA TYR A 158 3.22 -11.93 3.83
C TYR A 158 3.37 -12.35 2.38
N LEU A 159 4.39 -11.82 1.68
CA LEU A 159 4.70 -12.17 0.30
C LEU A 159 5.15 -13.63 0.19
N ASP A 160 5.98 -14.07 1.13
CA ASP A 160 6.51 -15.44 1.19
C ASP A 160 5.42 -16.50 1.34
N VAL A 161 4.29 -16.19 1.99
CA VAL A 161 3.16 -17.12 2.16
C VAL A 161 2.63 -17.63 0.82
N PHE A 162 2.61 -16.76 -0.21
CA PHE A 162 2.12 -17.10 -1.55
C PHE A 162 3.23 -17.18 -2.59
N GLU A 163 4.49 -17.18 -2.17
CA GLU A 163 5.64 -17.16 -3.08
C GLU A 163 5.57 -15.98 -4.07
N CYS A 164 5.06 -14.83 -3.59
CA CYS A 164 4.99 -13.61 -4.38
C CYS A 164 6.38 -12.98 -4.46
N GLU A 165 6.85 -12.69 -5.68
CA GLU A 165 8.14 -12.04 -5.86
C GLU A 165 8.14 -10.63 -5.22
N HIS A 166 9.09 -10.38 -4.31
CA HIS A 166 9.20 -9.09 -3.61
C HIS A 166 9.40 -7.93 -4.59
N GLU A 167 10.19 -8.14 -5.65
CA GLU A 167 10.38 -7.13 -6.70
C GLU A 167 9.06 -6.72 -7.35
N ALA A 168 8.16 -7.66 -7.64
CA ALA A 168 6.85 -7.38 -8.22
C ALA A 168 5.98 -6.53 -7.28
N TYR A 169 5.95 -6.87 -5.98
CA TYR A 169 5.25 -6.06 -4.99
C TYR A 169 5.75 -4.61 -4.97
N TYR A 170 7.08 -4.42 -4.92
CA TYR A 170 7.65 -3.08 -4.89
C TYR A 170 7.43 -2.30 -6.19
N LYS A 171 7.40 -2.94 -7.37
CA LYS A 171 7.00 -2.31 -8.64
C LYS A 171 5.58 -1.73 -8.54
N VAL A 172 4.63 -2.53 -8.05
CA VAL A 172 3.24 -2.11 -7.84
C VAL A 172 3.15 -0.95 -6.84
N ARG A 173 3.86 -1.06 -5.71
CA ARG A 173 3.92 -0.01 -4.69
C ARG A 173 4.50 1.30 -5.24
N PHE A 174 5.57 1.23 -6.03
CA PHE A 174 6.18 2.43 -6.63
C PHE A 174 5.29 3.04 -7.70
N ALA A 175 4.57 2.24 -8.48
CA ALA A 175 3.57 2.75 -9.42
C ALA A 175 2.44 3.49 -8.70
N LEU A 176 1.94 2.92 -7.59
CA LEU A 176 0.97 3.59 -6.72
C LEU A 176 1.48 4.94 -6.20
N ILE A 177 2.71 4.99 -5.67
CA ILE A 177 3.34 6.23 -5.16
C ILE A 177 3.42 7.27 -6.27
N LYS A 178 3.90 6.90 -7.46
CA LYS A 178 3.96 7.81 -8.61
C LYS A 178 2.58 8.34 -9.00
N GLY A 179 1.56 7.48 -8.94
CA GLY A 179 0.16 7.88 -9.14
C GLY A 179 -0.30 8.93 -8.12
N LEU A 180 -0.09 8.66 -6.82
CA LEU A 180 -0.42 9.58 -5.73
C LEU A 180 0.26 10.95 -5.85
N LEU A 181 1.45 11.00 -6.45
CA LEU A 181 2.23 12.23 -6.64
C LEU A 181 2.02 12.88 -8.02
N SER A 182 1.25 12.27 -8.92
CA SER A 182 1.20 12.65 -10.35
C SER A 182 0.81 14.09 -10.66
N LYS A 183 0.17 14.80 -9.73
CA LYS A 183 -0.24 16.21 -9.87
C LYS A 183 0.58 17.18 -9.03
N SER A 184 1.40 16.68 -8.10
CA SER A 184 2.04 17.47 -7.05
C SER A 184 3.18 18.36 -7.54
N GLY A 185 3.83 18.01 -8.65
CA GLY A 185 5.13 18.58 -9.06
C GLY A 185 6.32 18.00 -8.26
N ILE A 186 6.08 16.87 -7.57
CA ILE A 186 7.09 16.15 -6.78
C ILE A 186 7.32 14.79 -7.40
N GLU A 187 8.60 14.45 -7.60
CA GLU A 187 9.02 13.15 -8.14
C GLU A 187 9.46 12.22 -7.02
N PHE A 188 9.06 10.95 -7.11
CA PHE A 188 9.56 9.85 -6.29
C PHE A 188 10.68 9.13 -7.03
N ARG A 189 11.82 8.95 -6.38
CA ARG A 189 12.97 8.22 -6.90
C ARG A 189 13.45 7.15 -5.94
N VAL A 190 13.86 6.03 -6.49
CA VAL A 190 14.56 4.96 -5.76
C VAL A 190 16.05 5.24 -5.89
N LEU A 191 16.73 5.45 -4.78
CA LEU A 191 18.17 5.72 -4.72
C LEU A 191 18.98 4.44 -4.52
N ASP A 192 18.42 3.52 -3.72
CA ASP A 192 19.00 2.20 -3.41
C ASP A 192 17.87 1.24 -3.03
N SER A 193 18.15 -0.03 -2.75
CA SER A 193 17.17 -1.09 -2.46
C SER A 193 16.10 -0.70 -1.43
N HIS A 194 16.45 0.13 -0.45
CA HIS A 194 15.55 0.58 0.61
C HIS A 194 15.63 2.07 0.89
N LYS A 195 16.24 2.84 -0.01
CA LYS A 195 16.44 4.28 0.14
C LYS A 195 15.74 5.05 -0.96
N TYR A 196 14.95 6.01 -0.58
CA TYR A 196 14.02 6.71 -1.44
C TYR A 196 14.16 8.22 -1.32
N GLU A 197 13.75 8.92 -2.36
CA GLU A 197 13.78 10.36 -2.43
C GLU A 197 12.45 10.91 -2.95
N LEU A 198 12.01 12.01 -2.33
CA LEU A 198 11.02 12.92 -2.88
C LEU A 198 11.73 14.24 -3.23
N VAL A 199 11.57 14.70 -4.46
CA VAL A 199 12.22 15.94 -4.93
C VAL A 199 11.24 16.78 -5.73
N CYS A 200 11.22 18.10 -5.48
CA CYS A 200 10.48 19.05 -6.32
C CYS A 200 11.06 19.06 -7.72
N LEU A 201 10.21 18.88 -8.72
CA LEU A 201 10.57 19.17 -10.11
C LEU A 201 10.76 20.69 -10.24
N GLU A 202 11.91 21.10 -10.79
CA GLU A 202 12.13 22.52 -11.12
C GLU A 202 11.19 22.87 -12.26
N GLY A 203 10.28 23.84 -12.02
CA GLY A 203 9.40 24.41 -13.03
C GLY A 203 10.11 25.36 -13.95
#